data_af2b53b36763b090c2b2ac199f07eaaf
#
_entry.id   af2b53b36763b090c2b2ac199f07eaaf
#
_cell.length_a   1.000
_cell.length_b   1.000
_cell.length_c   1.000
_cell.angle_alpha   90.00
_cell.angle_beta   90.00
_cell.angle_gamma   90.00
#
_symmetry.space_group_name_H-M   'P 1'
#
loop_
_entity.id
_entity.type
_entity.pdbx_description
1 polymer ?
#
loop_
_entity_poly.entity_id
_entity_poly.type
_entity_poly.pdbx_seq_one_letter_code
_entity_poly.pdbx_strand_id
1 'polypeptide(L)'
;IPDTLYREFSMTTRQLIDEFGIDVLPSSLSAVAKAGKLDEQQVVLHAIEPRKDRDPRFKDNKNMPWRSVYVLKDYNDSAHPILRESGYRTFPAVVGRWGAISNETYSSESPGMIALGDVMQLQHEQKQKGNAIDYMVKPPIGLPTEAKDSDIDTDPGGVSFVNGATGRKPVEQLWNV
;
A
#
# COMPACT_ATOMS: atom_id res chain seq x y z
N ILE A 1 -9.42 11.35 -18.91
CA ILE A 1 -9.10 9.95 -19.27
C ILE A 1 -7.59 9.81 -19.06
N PRO A 2 -7.13 8.76 -18.34
CA PRO A 2 -5.69 8.51 -18.19
C PRO A 2 -5.07 8.31 -19.58
N ASP A 3 -3.95 8.94 -19.79
CA ASP A 3 -3.19 8.88 -21.05
C ASP A 3 -1.73 8.45 -20.82
N THR A 4 -1.36 8.25 -19.55
CA THR A 4 -0.01 7.89 -19.14
C THR A 4 -0.07 6.71 -18.19
N LEU A 5 0.84 5.76 -18.39
CA LEU A 5 0.97 4.55 -17.56
C LEU A 5 2.43 4.33 -17.21
N TYR A 6 2.71 4.21 -15.91
CA TYR A 6 4.00 3.76 -15.41
C TYR A 6 3.83 2.41 -14.72
N ARG A 7 4.73 1.48 -15.05
CA ARG A 7 4.77 0.16 -14.44
C ARG A 7 6.18 -0.16 -13.97
N GLU A 8 6.30 -0.51 -12.70
CA GLU A 8 7.54 -0.98 -12.09
C GLU A 8 7.46 -2.49 -11.89
N PHE A 9 8.51 -3.22 -12.26
CA PHE A 9 8.63 -4.65 -12.04
C PHE A 9 10.09 -5.08 -11.99
N SER A 10 10.35 -6.22 -11.36
CA SER A 10 11.70 -6.76 -11.23
C SER A 10 11.96 -7.83 -12.28
N MET A 11 13.15 -7.82 -12.85
CA MET A 11 13.67 -8.85 -13.74
C MET A 11 15.06 -9.29 -13.27
N THR A 12 15.39 -10.57 -13.44
CA THR A 12 16.76 -11.01 -13.22
C THR A 12 17.68 -10.52 -14.35
N THR A 13 18.96 -10.40 -14.06
CA THR A 13 19.97 -10.03 -15.07
C THR A 13 19.91 -10.95 -16.30
N ARG A 14 19.63 -12.25 -16.11
CA ARG A 14 19.40 -13.22 -17.19
C ARG A 14 18.22 -12.81 -18.07
N GLN A 15 17.07 -12.54 -17.47
CA GLN A 15 15.86 -12.12 -18.19
C GLN A 15 16.06 -10.80 -18.94
N LEU A 16 16.83 -9.87 -18.37
CA LEU A 16 17.18 -8.62 -19.06
C LEU A 16 18.00 -8.85 -20.31
N ILE A 17 18.98 -9.77 -20.25
CA ILE A 17 19.82 -10.12 -21.40
C ILE A 17 18.98 -10.80 -22.48
N ASP A 18 18.09 -11.73 -22.08
CA ASP A 18 17.24 -12.48 -23.01
C ASP A 18 16.22 -11.57 -23.71
N GLU A 19 15.68 -10.57 -23.01
CA GLU A 19 14.65 -9.67 -23.54
C GLU A 19 15.22 -8.47 -24.32
N PHE A 20 16.30 -7.84 -23.84
CA PHE A 20 16.82 -6.59 -24.38
C PHE A 20 18.17 -6.74 -25.09
N GLY A 21 18.93 -7.80 -24.82
CA GLY A 21 20.27 -8.00 -25.30
C GLY A 21 21.33 -7.38 -24.38
N ILE A 22 22.53 -7.98 -24.38
CA ILE A 22 23.62 -7.54 -23.49
C ILE A 22 24.21 -6.17 -23.90
N ASP A 23 24.12 -5.83 -25.18
CA ASP A 23 24.71 -4.61 -25.75
C ASP A 23 23.98 -3.32 -25.34
N VAL A 24 22.72 -3.46 -24.89
CA VAL A 24 21.87 -2.34 -24.46
C VAL A 24 22.00 -2.09 -22.97
N LEU A 25 22.55 -3.05 -22.22
CA LEU A 25 22.69 -2.92 -20.78
C LEU A 25 23.83 -1.97 -20.40
N PRO A 26 23.69 -1.24 -19.28
CA PRO A 26 24.77 -0.44 -18.72
C PRO A 26 26.05 -1.25 -18.52
N SER A 27 27.19 -0.60 -18.68
CA SER A 27 28.50 -1.24 -18.59
C SER A 27 28.74 -1.96 -17.25
N SER A 28 28.26 -1.38 -16.17
CA SER A 28 28.28 -1.97 -14.82
C SER A 28 27.50 -3.29 -14.75
N LEU A 29 26.29 -3.32 -15.31
CA LEU A 29 25.45 -4.51 -15.30
C LEU A 29 25.96 -5.58 -16.27
N SER A 30 26.49 -5.18 -17.42
CA SER A 30 27.12 -6.11 -18.36
C SER A 30 28.39 -6.77 -17.78
N ALA A 31 29.13 -6.06 -16.91
CA ALA A 31 30.25 -6.63 -16.15
C ALA A 31 29.78 -7.66 -15.11
N VAL A 32 28.69 -7.38 -14.39
CA VAL A 32 28.06 -8.31 -13.44
C VAL A 32 27.58 -9.58 -14.15
N ALA A 33 26.98 -9.42 -15.33
CA ALA A 33 26.55 -10.54 -16.16
C ALA A 33 27.71 -11.41 -16.62
N LYS A 34 28.80 -10.80 -17.05
CA LYS A 34 30.05 -11.51 -17.45
C LYS A 34 30.71 -12.22 -16.27
N ALA A 35 30.55 -11.72 -15.05
CA ALA A 35 31.01 -12.36 -13.82
C ALA A 35 30.12 -13.54 -13.36
N GLY A 36 29.06 -13.89 -14.11
CA GLY A 36 28.19 -15.03 -13.84
C GLY A 36 27.09 -14.76 -12.82
N LYS A 37 26.90 -13.54 -12.34
CA LYS A 37 25.82 -13.16 -11.40
C LYS A 37 24.53 -12.87 -12.17
N LEU A 38 23.91 -13.90 -12.69
CA LEU A 38 22.73 -13.79 -13.56
C LEU A 38 21.38 -13.74 -12.82
N ASP A 39 21.36 -14.12 -11.54
CA ASP A 39 20.14 -14.22 -10.74
C ASP A 39 19.86 -12.94 -9.92
N GLU A 40 20.73 -11.94 -10.04
CA GLU A 40 20.55 -10.65 -9.38
C GLU A 40 19.36 -9.90 -9.97
N GLN A 41 18.46 -9.44 -9.10
CA GLN A 41 17.23 -8.75 -9.52
C GLN A 41 17.51 -7.26 -9.77
N GLN A 42 16.98 -6.78 -10.89
CA GLN A 42 17.03 -5.40 -11.32
C GLN A 42 15.63 -4.83 -11.48
N VAL A 43 15.42 -3.59 -11.09
CA VAL A 43 14.12 -2.93 -11.21
C VAL A 43 14.03 -2.21 -12.56
N VAL A 44 13.01 -2.58 -13.33
CA VAL A 44 12.70 -1.99 -14.63
C VAL A 44 11.47 -1.11 -14.54
N LEU A 45 11.55 0.08 -15.07
CA LEU A 45 10.43 0.98 -15.27
C LEU A 45 9.99 0.92 -16.73
N HIS A 46 8.72 0.66 -16.95
CA HIS A 46 8.07 0.77 -18.24
C HIS A 46 7.13 1.96 -18.25
N ALA A 47 7.41 2.94 -19.06
CA ALA A 47 6.61 4.14 -19.23
C ALA A 47 5.88 4.10 -20.58
N ILE A 48 4.59 4.39 -20.55
CA ILE A 48 3.76 4.63 -21.74
C ILE A 48 3.16 6.01 -21.59
N GLU A 49 3.49 6.89 -22.52
CA GLU A 49 3.10 8.30 -22.48
C GLU A 49 2.78 8.85 -23.86
N PRO A 50 1.95 9.92 -23.98
CA PRO A 50 1.71 10.57 -25.25
C PRO A 50 3.01 11.14 -25.82
N ARG A 51 3.31 10.84 -27.08
CA ARG A 51 4.49 11.37 -27.77
C ARG A 51 4.16 12.75 -28.35
N LYS A 52 4.83 13.77 -27.85
CA LYS A 52 4.67 15.15 -28.33
C LYS A 52 5.48 15.45 -29.60
N ASP A 53 6.63 14.81 -29.73
CA ASP A 53 7.64 15.09 -30.77
C ASP A 53 7.55 14.13 -31.96
N ARG A 54 6.34 13.67 -32.30
CA ARG A 54 6.17 12.74 -33.42
C ARG A 54 6.03 13.48 -34.76
N ASP A 55 6.55 12.87 -35.83
CA ASP A 55 6.19 13.25 -37.19
C ASP A 55 5.07 12.33 -37.71
N PRO A 56 3.86 12.85 -37.98
CA PRO A 56 2.71 12.08 -38.46
C PRO A 56 2.89 11.42 -39.83
N ARG A 57 3.90 11.86 -40.60
CA ARG A 57 4.18 11.33 -41.94
C ARG A 57 4.80 9.93 -41.88
N PHE A 58 5.50 9.61 -40.80
CA PHE A 58 6.13 8.33 -40.60
C PHE A 58 5.25 7.40 -39.76
N LYS A 59 5.26 6.12 -40.13
CA LYS A 59 4.46 5.07 -39.47
C LYS A 59 5.34 4.06 -38.71
N ASP A 60 6.55 4.43 -38.46
CA ASP A 60 7.51 3.62 -37.67
C ASP A 60 7.22 3.68 -36.17
N ASN A 61 7.79 2.76 -35.42
CA ASN A 61 7.55 2.65 -33.98
C ASN A 61 7.92 3.90 -33.18
N LYS A 62 8.88 4.70 -33.70
CA LYS A 62 9.34 5.95 -33.07
C LYS A 62 8.41 7.14 -33.33
N ASN A 63 7.48 7.03 -34.27
CA ASN A 63 6.54 8.10 -34.62
C ASN A 63 5.07 7.75 -34.30
N MET A 64 4.85 6.68 -33.53
CA MET A 64 3.50 6.34 -33.03
C MET A 64 3.03 7.31 -31.96
N PRO A 65 1.70 7.51 -31.79
CA PRO A 65 1.11 8.47 -30.86
C PRO A 65 1.49 8.25 -29.40
N TRP A 66 1.62 7.00 -28.98
CA TRP A 66 2.04 6.65 -27.63
C TRP A 66 3.47 6.10 -27.64
N ARG A 67 4.33 6.74 -26.87
CA ARG A 67 5.70 6.29 -26.64
C ARG A 67 5.71 5.19 -25.59
N SER A 68 6.49 4.13 -25.82
CA SER A 68 6.72 3.04 -24.87
C SER A 68 8.21 2.93 -24.63
N VAL A 69 8.63 3.13 -23.38
CA VAL A 69 10.04 3.18 -23.00
C VAL A 69 10.30 2.27 -21.82
N TYR A 70 11.39 1.49 -21.91
CA TYR A 70 11.90 0.69 -20.80
C TYR A 70 13.22 1.28 -20.31
N VAL A 71 13.34 1.52 -19.01
CA VAL A 71 14.56 2.03 -18.37
C VAL A 71 14.86 1.25 -17.09
N LEU A 72 16.11 1.19 -16.70
CA LEU A 72 16.53 0.67 -15.39
C LEU A 72 16.40 1.77 -14.34
N LYS A 73 15.76 1.49 -13.23
CA LYS A 73 15.45 2.48 -12.17
C LYS A 73 16.72 3.02 -11.50
N ASP A 74 17.66 2.13 -11.19
CA ASP A 74 18.81 2.45 -10.34
C ASP A 74 20.11 2.72 -11.12
N TYR A 75 20.01 2.80 -12.45
CA TYR A 75 21.17 3.00 -13.32
C TYR A 75 21.05 4.32 -14.07
N ASN A 76 21.99 5.21 -13.80
CA ASN A 76 22.09 6.49 -14.49
C ASN A 76 23.32 6.48 -15.44
N ASP A 77 23.30 5.58 -16.41
CA ASP A 77 24.32 5.54 -17.45
C ASP A 77 23.89 6.43 -18.62
N SER A 78 24.62 7.49 -18.86
CA SER A 78 24.34 8.42 -19.95
C SER A 78 24.54 7.81 -21.35
N ALA A 79 25.28 6.71 -21.45
CA ALA A 79 25.49 6.00 -22.71
C ALA A 79 24.30 5.09 -23.09
N HIS A 80 23.64 4.50 -22.08
CA HIS A 80 22.53 3.56 -22.27
C HIS A 80 21.34 3.87 -21.36
N PRO A 81 20.71 5.05 -21.50
CA PRO A 81 19.61 5.47 -20.61
C PRO A 81 18.31 4.70 -20.86
N ILE A 82 18.15 4.10 -22.02
CA ILE A 82 16.94 3.44 -22.49
C ILE A 82 17.26 2.03 -22.94
N LEU A 83 16.60 1.02 -22.35
CA LEU A 83 16.72 -0.38 -22.75
C LEU A 83 16.04 -0.65 -24.09
N ARG A 84 14.82 -0.11 -24.24
CA ARG A 84 14.04 -0.23 -25.48
C ARG A 84 13.09 0.96 -25.60
N GLU A 85 12.96 1.49 -26.80
CA GLU A 85 11.94 2.46 -27.17
C GLU A 85 11.10 1.90 -28.31
N SER A 86 9.77 1.96 -28.13
CA SER A 86 8.79 1.59 -29.15
C SER A 86 7.57 2.52 -29.07
N GLY A 87 6.47 2.17 -29.73
CA GLY A 87 5.26 2.95 -29.65
C GLY A 87 4.01 2.13 -29.95
N TYR A 88 2.87 2.71 -29.58
CA TYR A 88 1.54 2.17 -29.82
C TYR A 88 0.69 3.17 -30.61
N ARG A 89 -0.20 2.65 -31.47
CA ARG A 89 -1.16 3.48 -32.22
C ARG A 89 -2.28 4.01 -31.33
N THR A 90 -2.66 3.22 -30.36
CA THR A 90 -3.70 3.52 -29.36
C THR A 90 -3.13 3.26 -27.98
N PHE A 91 -3.69 3.89 -26.96
CA PHE A 91 -3.30 3.62 -25.57
C PHE A 91 -3.58 2.15 -25.22
N PRO A 92 -2.57 1.36 -24.84
CA PRO A 92 -2.70 -0.10 -24.73
C PRO A 92 -3.28 -0.56 -23.40
N ALA A 93 -3.78 0.35 -22.56
CA ALA A 93 -4.33 0.00 -21.27
C ALA A 93 -5.80 0.40 -21.18
N VAL A 94 -6.59 -0.47 -20.56
CA VAL A 94 -7.99 -0.20 -20.21
C VAL A 94 -8.03 0.12 -18.73
N VAL A 95 -8.48 1.33 -18.39
CA VAL A 95 -8.63 1.78 -17.02
C VAL A 95 -10.09 1.66 -16.62
N GLY A 96 -10.41 0.56 -15.89
CA GLY A 96 -11.74 0.37 -15.31
C GLY A 96 -11.97 1.35 -14.16
N ARG A 97 -13.14 2.01 -14.16
CA ARG A 97 -13.58 2.86 -13.06
C ARG A 97 -14.91 2.35 -12.54
N TRP A 98 -15.07 2.34 -11.22
CA TRP A 98 -16.35 2.00 -10.60
C TRP A 98 -17.36 3.13 -10.79
N GLY A 99 -16.95 4.36 -10.51
CA GLY A 99 -17.71 5.58 -10.74
C GLY A 99 -16.77 6.71 -11.12
N ALA A 100 -17.24 7.70 -11.88
CA ALA A 100 -16.48 8.89 -12.23
C ALA A 100 -17.36 10.10 -11.97
N ILE A 101 -17.00 10.89 -10.94
CA ILE A 101 -17.76 12.10 -10.58
C ILE A 101 -17.34 13.29 -11.43
N SER A 102 -16.12 13.31 -11.91
CA SER A 102 -15.59 14.41 -12.73
C SER A 102 -14.53 13.92 -13.70
N ASN A 103 -13.77 14.84 -14.26
CA ASN A 103 -12.66 14.55 -15.17
C ASN A 103 -11.38 14.07 -14.45
N GLU A 104 -11.49 13.58 -13.24
CA GLU A 104 -10.36 13.08 -12.45
C GLU A 104 -9.73 11.83 -13.06
N THR A 105 -8.43 11.67 -12.84
CA THR A 105 -7.64 10.57 -13.42
C THR A 105 -7.96 9.22 -12.80
N TYR A 106 -8.34 9.21 -11.51
CA TYR A 106 -8.74 8.01 -10.79
C TYR A 106 -10.18 8.12 -10.29
N SER A 107 -10.77 6.98 -9.97
CA SER A 107 -12.15 6.93 -9.48
C SER A 107 -12.23 7.57 -8.09
N SER A 108 -13.04 8.61 -7.97
CA SER A 108 -13.37 9.23 -6.69
C SER A 108 -14.41 8.44 -5.89
N GLU A 109 -15.12 7.52 -6.54
CA GLU A 109 -16.06 6.61 -5.91
C GLU A 109 -15.64 5.17 -6.11
N SER A 110 -15.26 4.52 -5.02
CA SER A 110 -15.08 3.07 -4.99
C SER A 110 -16.06 2.46 -3.97
N PRO A 111 -16.44 1.17 -4.10
CA PRO A 111 -17.27 0.51 -3.10
C PRO A 111 -16.70 0.63 -1.69
N GLY A 112 -15.38 0.56 -1.55
CA GLY A 112 -14.71 0.73 -0.26
C GLY A 112 -14.82 2.15 0.30
N MET A 113 -14.80 3.18 -0.53
CA MET A 113 -14.99 4.57 -0.09
C MET A 113 -16.43 4.84 0.32
N ILE A 114 -17.40 4.30 -0.41
CA ILE A 114 -18.83 4.42 -0.08
C ILE A 114 -19.12 3.75 1.27
N ALA A 115 -18.58 2.56 1.48
CA ALA A 115 -18.80 1.79 2.70
C ALA A 115 -17.87 2.19 3.88
N LEU A 116 -16.94 3.12 3.69
CA LEU A 116 -15.90 3.42 4.67
C LEU A 116 -16.49 3.86 6.03
N GLY A 117 -17.52 4.71 6.01
CA GLY A 117 -18.18 5.18 7.22
C GLY A 117 -18.79 4.03 8.04
N ASP A 118 -19.52 3.16 7.37
CA ASP A 118 -20.18 2.00 7.98
C ASP A 118 -19.15 1.00 8.51
N VAL A 119 -18.08 0.76 7.77
CA VAL A 119 -16.99 -0.13 8.20
C VAL A 119 -16.29 0.42 9.44
N MET A 120 -16.01 1.71 9.49
CA MET A 120 -15.39 2.35 10.67
C MET A 120 -16.32 2.27 11.89
N GLN A 121 -17.61 2.50 11.71
CA GLN A 121 -18.60 2.36 12.78
C GLN A 121 -18.66 0.91 13.28
N LEU A 122 -18.76 -0.05 12.37
CA LEU A 122 -18.77 -1.48 12.73
C LEU A 122 -17.51 -1.90 13.49
N GLN A 123 -16.34 -1.45 13.09
CA GLN A 123 -15.10 -1.71 13.82
C GLN A 123 -15.14 -1.13 15.24
N HIS A 124 -15.66 0.09 15.39
CA HIS A 124 -15.82 0.71 16.71
C HIS A 124 -16.77 -0.11 17.58
N GLU A 125 -17.95 -0.49 17.07
CA GLU A 125 -18.94 -1.30 17.79
C GLU A 125 -18.37 -2.67 18.19
N GLN A 126 -17.63 -3.34 17.30
CA GLN A 126 -16.98 -4.62 17.62
C GLN A 126 -15.96 -4.47 18.75
N LYS A 127 -15.20 -3.39 18.76
CA LYS A 127 -14.26 -3.09 19.85
C LYS A 127 -15.01 -2.86 21.17
N GLN A 128 -16.07 -2.07 21.16
CA GLN A 128 -16.89 -1.83 22.36
C GLN A 128 -17.55 -3.10 22.88
N LYS A 129 -18.05 -3.95 21.96
CA LYS A 129 -18.58 -5.26 22.32
C LYS A 129 -17.52 -6.15 22.98
N GLY A 130 -16.29 -6.17 22.46
CA GLY A 130 -15.18 -6.88 23.07
C GLY A 130 -14.91 -6.40 24.49
N ASN A 131 -14.78 -5.10 24.68
CA ASN A 131 -14.59 -4.50 26.01
C ASN A 131 -15.73 -4.84 26.98
N ALA A 132 -16.98 -4.79 26.52
CA ALA A 132 -18.13 -5.15 27.35
C ALA A 132 -18.07 -6.62 27.82
N ILE A 133 -17.68 -7.52 26.93
CA ILE A 133 -17.50 -8.94 27.27
C ILE A 133 -16.35 -9.09 28.29
N ASP A 134 -15.24 -8.38 28.13
CA ASP A 134 -14.13 -8.41 29.07
C ASP A 134 -14.55 -7.94 30.46
N TYR A 135 -15.34 -6.85 30.56
CA TYR A 135 -15.91 -6.38 31.81
C TYR A 135 -16.92 -7.36 32.42
N MET A 136 -17.65 -8.11 31.60
CA MET A 136 -18.56 -9.15 32.10
C MET A 136 -17.82 -10.38 32.64
N VAL A 137 -16.72 -10.77 31.99
CA VAL A 137 -15.92 -11.95 32.38
C VAL A 137 -15.03 -11.65 33.57
N LYS A 138 -14.44 -10.44 33.60
CA LYS A 138 -13.53 -9.99 34.66
C LYS A 138 -13.92 -8.57 35.10
N PRO A 139 -15.03 -8.43 35.86
CA PRO A 139 -15.43 -7.12 36.31
C PRO A 139 -14.39 -6.53 37.29
N PRO A 140 -14.11 -5.23 37.22
CA PRO A 140 -13.30 -4.57 38.23
C PRO A 140 -13.94 -4.68 39.59
N ILE A 141 -13.14 -4.94 40.61
CA ILE A 141 -13.60 -5.11 42.00
C ILE A 141 -13.10 -3.99 42.90
N GLY A 142 -13.94 -3.51 43.76
CA GLY A 142 -13.61 -2.54 44.79
C GLY A 142 -13.26 -3.22 46.12
N LEU A 143 -12.16 -2.84 46.71
CA LEU A 143 -11.73 -3.28 48.03
C LEU A 143 -11.77 -2.11 49.05
N PRO A 144 -11.91 -2.35 50.37
CA PRO A 144 -11.88 -1.32 51.38
C PRO A 144 -10.53 -0.58 51.41
N THR A 145 -10.59 0.71 51.70
CA THR A 145 -9.42 1.60 51.68
C THR A 145 -8.31 1.30 52.70
N GLU A 146 -8.58 0.52 53.71
CA GLU A 146 -7.58 0.09 54.68
C GLU A 146 -6.46 -0.78 54.04
N ALA A 147 -6.75 -1.25 52.82
CA ALA A 147 -5.78 -2.05 52.05
C ALA A 147 -4.98 -1.23 51.00
N LYS A 148 -5.11 0.12 50.88
CA LYS A 148 -4.39 1.07 50.50
C LYS A 148 -4.22 2.15 49.49
N ASP A 149 -3.43 2.94 49.24
CA ASP A 149 -3.02 4.11 48.48
C ASP A 149 -3.31 4.02 47.00
N SER A 150 -4.57 4.32 46.54
CA SER A 150 -4.72 3.89 45.21
C SER A 150 -5.65 4.58 44.31
N ASP A 151 -5.23 4.61 43.07
CA ASP A 151 -6.05 4.87 41.91
C ASP A 151 -7.09 3.78 41.70
N ILE A 152 -8.26 4.15 41.19
CA ILE A 152 -9.29 3.23 40.79
C ILE A 152 -8.89 2.61 39.46
N ASP A 153 -8.62 1.32 39.47
CA ASP A 153 -8.35 0.55 38.27
C ASP A 153 -9.69 0.16 37.62
N THR A 154 -9.94 0.71 36.43
CA THR A 154 -11.16 0.48 35.64
C THR A 154 -10.97 -0.57 34.55
N ASP A 155 -9.79 -1.19 34.46
CA ASP A 155 -9.53 -2.25 33.47
C ASP A 155 -10.25 -3.55 33.81
N PRO A 156 -10.60 -4.40 32.83
CA PRO A 156 -11.20 -5.70 33.07
C PRO A 156 -10.34 -6.56 34.01
N GLY A 157 -10.88 -6.89 35.18
CA GLY A 157 -10.16 -7.59 36.23
C GLY A 157 -9.30 -6.70 37.13
N GLY A 158 -9.36 -5.39 36.98
CA GLY A 158 -8.71 -4.41 37.84
C GLY A 158 -9.23 -4.47 39.27
N VAL A 159 -8.35 -4.14 40.22
CA VAL A 159 -8.66 -4.13 41.66
C VAL A 159 -8.48 -2.70 42.19
N SER A 160 -9.55 -2.12 42.71
CA SER A 160 -9.53 -0.79 43.30
C SER A 160 -9.84 -0.81 44.78
N PHE A 161 -9.12 0.00 45.58
CA PHE A 161 -9.32 0.12 47.02
C PHE A 161 -10.24 1.33 47.30
N VAL A 162 -11.40 1.09 47.88
CA VAL A 162 -12.40 2.12 48.18
C VAL A 162 -12.64 2.23 49.68
N ASN A 163 -13.00 3.42 50.16
CA ASN A 163 -13.30 3.64 51.57
C ASN A 163 -14.49 2.77 52.02
N GLY A 164 -14.25 1.90 52.93
CA GLY A 164 -15.26 1.05 53.54
C GLY A 164 -16.20 1.88 54.41
N ALA A 165 -17.33 2.34 53.86
CA ALA A 165 -18.44 2.85 54.68
C ALA A 165 -19.01 1.66 55.49
N THR A 166 -19.16 1.86 56.78
CA THR A 166 -19.70 0.89 57.74
C THR A 166 -20.97 0.23 57.19
N GLY A 167 -20.94 -1.06 56.96
CA GLY A 167 -22.07 -1.84 56.46
C GLY A 167 -22.02 -2.33 55.00
N ARG A 168 -20.97 -1.98 54.22
CA ARG A 168 -20.76 -2.52 52.88
C ARG A 168 -20.00 -3.83 52.90
N LYS A 169 -20.27 -4.68 51.88
CA LYS A 169 -19.49 -5.91 51.67
C LYS A 169 -18.00 -5.58 51.45
N PRO A 170 -17.09 -6.37 51.96
CA PRO A 170 -15.65 -6.10 51.85
C PRO A 170 -15.12 -6.17 50.41
N VAL A 171 -15.90 -6.80 49.53
CA VAL A 171 -15.58 -6.87 48.10
C VAL A 171 -16.87 -6.57 47.30
N GLU A 172 -16.84 -5.62 46.43
CA GLU A 172 -17.97 -5.24 45.59
C GLU A 172 -17.54 -5.11 44.13
N GLN A 173 -18.34 -5.60 43.21
CA GLN A 173 -18.14 -5.36 41.80
C GLN A 173 -18.47 -3.90 41.47
N LEU A 174 -17.54 -3.20 40.84
CA LEU A 174 -17.72 -1.81 40.44
C LEU A 174 -18.48 -1.66 39.12
N TRP A 175 -18.65 -2.76 38.41
CA TRP A 175 -19.35 -2.79 37.13
C TRP A 175 -20.39 -3.94 37.17
N ASN A 176 -21.63 -3.61 36.92
CA ASN A 176 -22.73 -4.56 36.75
C ASN A 176 -23.52 -4.17 35.53
N VAL A 177 -23.63 -5.06 34.55
CA VAL A 177 -24.39 -4.87 33.31
C VAL A 177 -25.73 -5.54 33.43
#